data_72c503e10701c0db4e08ea6699951ffe
#
_entry.id   72c503e10701c0db4e08ea6699951ffe
#
_cell.length_a   1.000
_cell.length_b   1.000
_cell.length_c   1.000
_cell.angle_alpha   90.00
_cell.angle_beta   90.00
_cell.angle_gamma   90.00
#
_symmetry.space_group_name_H-M   'P 1'
#
loop_
_entity.id
_entity.type
_entity.pdbx_description
1 polymer ?
#
loop_
_entity_poly.entity_id
_entity_poly.type
_entity_poly.pdbx_seq_one_letter_code
_entity_poly.pdbx_strand_id
1 'polypeptide(L)'
;MKNFRYMILAVFAVILFSSCSNLKPERDKPYVVLVSLDAFRWDYDSIHGTPVLDDIARKGVMAMRLIPSFPTKTFPNHYTIATGLYPDHHGLVNNSFYASDLDLVYRIGDRTMVSNGAFYGGEPMWVTARKQGMKSASFYWVGSEAPIQGLKPDYWKVFDDEVPFGDRVDTVLKWLSLPVNSRPHLVTLYFEEPDAVSHSYGPVSPETGAVVRSLDSLLGVLRTGIAGLPHAGNINLIVLSDHGMTEVDDSRYNYIFDTLPQAMVKRIYGGNPVWAVEPHEGKKDSVLLLLNAQSGMKAYARENLPAHLNYGTHPRIPEIVLVADPGWTAGLRAEPGRYSKGDHGYD
;
A
#
# COMPACT_ATOMS: atom_id res chain seq x y z
N MET A 1 39.45 -38.28 53.03
CA MET A 1 38.75 -36.97 52.93
C MET A 1 39.24 -36.13 51.73
N LYS A 2 40.50 -36.13 51.33
CA LYS A 2 40.98 -35.37 50.16
C LYS A 2 40.41 -35.88 48.82
N ASN A 3 40.30 -37.20 48.60
CA ASN A 3 39.81 -37.77 47.35
C ASN A 3 38.29 -37.52 47.13
N PHE A 4 37.51 -37.37 48.19
CA PHE A 4 36.07 -37.06 48.10
C PHE A 4 35.82 -35.63 47.62
N ARG A 5 36.67 -34.66 47.99
CA ARG A 5 36.60 -33.26 47.53
C ARG A 5 36.87 -33.12 46.02
N TYR A 6 37.84 -33.90 45.49
CA TYR A 6 38.14 -33.86 44.05
C TYR A 6 37.04 -34.52 43.21
N MET A 7 36.38 -35.52 43.74
CA MET A 7 35.26 -36.17 43.08
C MET A 7 34.02 -35.23 42.97
N ILE A 8 33.74 -34.41 44.03
CA ILE A 8 32.65 -33.41 44.01
C ILE A 8 32.98 -32.29 43.02
N LEU A 9 34.23 -31.81 42.97
CA LEU A 9 34.69 -30.79 42.02
C LEU A 9 34.60 -31.27 40.55
N ALA A 10 34.94 -32.54 40.30
CA ALA A 10 34.84 -33.14 38.95
C ALA A 10 33.39 -33.29 38.50
N VAL A 11 32.45 -33.67 39.40
CA VAL A 11 31.02 -33.77 39.11
C VAL A 11 30.41 -32.40 38.83
N PHE A 12 30.80 -31.33 39.58
CA PHE A 12 30.34 -29.98 39.32
C PHE A 12 30.86 -29.41 38.01
N ALA A 13 32.10 -29.72 37.62
CA ALA A 13 32.67 -29.32 36.31
C ALA A 13 31.92 -30.00 35.14
N VAL A 14 31.56 -31.28 35.27
CA VAL A 14 30.80 -32.00 34.24
C VAL A 14 29.38 -31.46 34.11
N ILE A 15 28.73 -31.06 35.23
CA ILE A 15 27.39 -30.44 35.18
C ILE A 15 27.43 -29.05 34.51
N LEU A 16 28.49 -28.25 34.73
CA LEU A 16 28.66 -26.95 34.10
C LEU A 16 28.92 -27.05 32.58
N PHE A 17 29.62 -28.10 32.13
CA PHE A 17 29.81 -28.33 30.69
C PHE A 17 28.58 -28.94 29.99
N SER A 18 27.72 -29.65 30.72
CA SER A 18 26.48 -30.20 30.16
C SER A 18 25.36 -29.15 30.02
N SER A 19 25.43 -28.01 30.69
CA SER A 19 24.45 -26.93 30.59
C SER A 19 24.63 -26.06 29.33
N CYS A 20 25.76 -26.14 28.61
CA CYS A 20 26.03 -25.31 27.45
C CYS A 20 25.61 -25.92 26.09
N SER A 21 25.03 -27.12 26.06
CA SER A 21 24.79 -27.82 24.79
C SER A 21 23.36 -27.92 24.31
N ASN A 22 22.42 -27.17 24.91
CA ASN A 22 21.01 -27.14 24.43
C ASN A 22 20.53 -25.75 24.02
N LEU A 23 21.39 -24.86 23.59
CA LEU A 23 20.98 -23.76 22.74
C LEU A 23 20.62 -24.39 21.38
N LYS A 24 19.33 -24.69 21.17
CA LYS A 24 18.85 -24.91 19.80
C LYS A 24 19.41 -23.76 18.96
N PRO A 25 20.08 -24.03 17.84
CA PRO A 25 20.51 -22.94 16.98
C PRO A 25 19.26 -22.07 16.74
N GLU A 26 19.34 -20.79 17.10
CA GLU A 26 18.28 -19.86 16.82
C GLU A 26 18.03 -20.00 15.30
N ARG A 27 16.86 -20.52 14.93
CA ARG A 27 16.51 -20.68 13.51
C ARG A 27 16.69 -19.32 12.89
N ASP A 28 17.57 -19.24 11.92
CA ASP A 28 17.80 -18.01 11.15
C ASP A 28 16.42 -17.51 10.69
N LYS A 29 16.04 -16.34 11.20
CA LYS A 29 14.71 -15.79 10.95
C LYS A 29 14.56 -15.57 9.45
N PRO A 30 13.43 -15.91 8.83
CA PRO A 30 13.23 -15.71 7.41
C PRO A 30 13.32 -14.23 7.02
N TYR A 31 13.73 -13.99 5.81
CA TYR A 31 13.70 -12.68 5.18
C TYR A 31 12.47 -12.56 4.31
N VAL A 32 11.88 -11.38 4.23
CA VAL A 32 10.75 -11.07 3.36
C VAL A 32 11.09 -9.86 2.50
N VAL A 33 10.95 -10.02 1.21
CA VAL A 33 10.98 -8.94 0.23
C VAL A 33 9.58 -8.80 -0.34
N LEU A 34 8.90 -7.71 -0.01
CA LEU A 34 7.55 -7.39 -0.46
C LEU A 34 7.64 -6.32 -1.54
N VAL A 35 7.22 -6.66 -2.75
CA VAL A 35 7.21 -5.77 -3.91
C VAL A 35 5.77 -5.41 -4.26
N SER A 36 5.49 -4.12 -4.39
CA SER A 36 4.22 -3.61 -4.91
C SER A 36 4.41 -2.97 -6.28
N LEU A 37 3.57 -3.36 -7.22
CA LEU A 37 3.42 -2.74 -8.54
C LEU A 37 2.09 -2.00 -8.53
N ASP A 38 2.12 -0.66 -8.57
CA ASP A 38 0.91 0.17 -8.46
C ASP A 38 -0.06 -0.06 -9.61
N ALA A 39 -1.33 -0.30 -9.29
CA ALA A 39 -2.41 -0.58 -10.23
C ALA A 39 -2.17 -1.80 -11.14
N PHE A 40 -1.33 -2.76 -10.75
CA PHE A 40 -1.14 -3.99 -11.52
C PHE A 40 -2.38 -4.87 -11.41
N ARG A 41 -3.25 -4.79 -12.43
CA ARG A 41 -4.54 -5.47 -12.48
C ARG A 41 -4.37 -6.99 -12.50
N TRP A 42 -5.29 -7.71 -11.88
CA TRP A 42 -5.25 -9.16 -11.65
C TRP A 42 -5.10 -10.01 -12.92
N ASP A 43 -5.42 -9.47 -14.09
CA ASP A 43 -5.39 -10.14 -15.40
C ASP A 43 -4.30 -9.60 -16.34
N TYR A 44 -3.41 -8.71 -15.87
CA TYR A 44 -2.34 -8.15 -16.70
C TYR A 44 -1.32 -9.17 -17.16
N ASP A 45 -1.12 -10.24 -16.41
CA ASP A 45 -0.30 -11.38 -16.81
C ASP A 45 -0.82 -11.98 -18.13
N SER A 46 -2.12 -12.22 -18.21
CA SER A 46 -2.79 -12.77 -19.39
C SER A 46 -2.87 -11.80 -20.57
N ILE A 47 -3.08 -10.50 -20.30
CA ILE A 47 -3.28 -9.49 -21.33
C ILE A 47 -1.96 -9.07 -21.97
N HIS A 48 -0.93 -8.86 -21.14
CA HIS A 48 0.32 -8.22 -21.58
C HIS A 48 1.50 -9.17 -21.68
N GLY A 49 1.39 -10.36 -21.07
CA GLY A 49 2.43 -11.40 -21.03
C GLY A 49 3.57 -11.06 -20.06
N THR A 50 3.69 -11.85 -18.99
CA THR A 50 4.66 -11.63 -17.91
C THR A 50 5.40 -12.91 -17.57
N PRO A 51 6.33 -13.39 -18.43
CA PRO A 51 6.96 -14.69 -18.31
C PRO A 51 7.74 -14.89 -16.98
N VAL A 52 8.22 -13.81 -16.35
CA VAL A 52 8.91 -13.91 -15.05
C VAL A 52 7.90 -14.13 -13.92
N LEU A 53 6.78 -13.39 -13.90
CA LEU A 53 5.70 -13.61 -12.94
C LEU A 53 5.08 -15.00 -13.11
N ASP A 54 4.90 -15.48 -14.35
CA ASP A 54 4.42 -16.83 -14.64
C ASP A 54 5.37 -17.90 -14.08
N ASP A 55 6.67 -17.68 -14.19
CA ASP A 55 7.66 -18.62 -13.62
C ASP A 55 7.70 -18.54 -12.08
N ILE A 56 7.50 -17.37 -11.49
CA ILE A 56 7.34 -17.19 -10.04
C ILE A 56 6.08 -17.93 -9.56
N ALA A 57 4.96 -17.75 -10.23
CA ALA A 57 3.68 -18.42 -9.92
C ALA A 57 3.79 -19.94 -10.00
N ARG A 58 4.41 -20.46 -11.07
CA ARG A 58 4.60 -21.90 -11.27
C ARG A 58 5.50 -22.55 -10.23
N LYS A 59 6.51 -21.83 -9.71
CA LYS A 59 7.47 -22.32 -8.72
C LYS A 59 7.10 -22.02 -7.28
N GLY A 60 6.14 -21.11 -7.08
CA GLY A 60 5.67 -20.65 -5.80
C GLY A 60 4.18 -20.86 -5.58
N VAL A 61 3.52 -19.83 -5.10
CA VAL A 61 2.07 -19.79 -4.88
C VAL A 61 1.51 -18.53 -5.49
N MET A 62 0.43 -18.63 -6.23
CA MET A 62 -0.30 -17.50 -6.81
C MET A 62 -1.74 -17.51 -6.30
N ALA A 63 -2.21 -16.38 -5.79
CA ALA A 63 -3.63 -16.14 -5.55
C ALA A 63 -4.30 -15.70 -6.88
N MET A 64 -5.55 -16.06 -7.07
CA MET A 64 -6.30 -15.63 -8.24
C MET A 64 -6.37 -14.10 -8.32
N ARG A 65 -6.55 -13.44 -7.19
CA ARG A 65 -6.58 -11.98 -7.03
C ARG A 65 -6.39 -11.59 -5.57
N LEU A 66 -5.91 -10.38 -5.34
CA LEU A 66 -5.99 -9.68 -4.06
C LEU A 66 -7.15 -8.68 -4.15
N ILE A 67 -8.10 -8.76 -3.22
CA ILE A 67 -9.22 -7.80 -3.15
C ILE A 67 -8.75 -6.59 -2.36
N PRO A 68 -8.70 -5.40 -2.98
CA PRO A 68 -8.27 -4.18 -2.29
C PRO A 68 -9.32 -3.72 -1.27
N SER A 69 -8.91 -2.89 -0.31
CA SER A 69 -9.84 -2.19 0.58
C SER A 69 -10.46 -0.98 -0.12
N PHE A 70 -11.67 -0.59 0.31
CA PHE A 70 -12.31 0.63 -0.17
C PHE A 70 -11.85 1.87 0.62
N PRO A 71 -11.64 3.03 -0.04
CA PRO A 71 -11.60 3.21 -1.50
C PRO A 71 -10.34 2.56 -2.10
N THR A 72 -10.45 2.02 -3.32
CA THR A 72 -9.34 1.33 -3.98
C THR A 72 -8.33 2.35 -4.54
N LYS A 73 -7.70 3.08 -3.64
CA LYS A 73 -6.72 4.14 -3.86
C LYS A 73 -5.36 3.77 -3.28
N THR A 74 -4.30 4.30 -3.86
CA THR A 74 -2.90 3.97 -3.58
C THR A 74 -2.56 4.04 -2.09
N PHE A 75 -2.76 5.19 -1.45
CA PHE A 75 -2.33 5.38 -0.06
C PHE A 75 -3.13 4.57 0.94
N PRO A 76 -4.49 4.55 0.90
CA PRO A 76 -5.27 3.67 1.75
C PRO A 76 -4.86 2.20 1.65
N ASN A 77 -4.68 1.69 0.42
CA ASN A 77 -4.41 0.27 0.21
C ASN A 77 -2.99 -0.14 0.59
N HIS A 78 -1.97 0.64 0.21
CA HIS A 78 -0.60 0.35 0.67
C HIS A 78 -0.49 0.35 2.19
N TYR A 79 -1.22 1.26 2.86
CA TYR A 79 -1.18 1.29 4.31
C TYR A 79 -2.04 0.19 4.96
N THR A 80 -3.13 -0.22 4.30
CA THR A 80 -3.88 -1.45 4.66
C THR A 80 -2.97 -2.68 4.58
N ILE A 81 -2.19 -2.85 3.51
CA ILE A 81 -1.23 -3.96 3.36
C ILE A 81 -0.17 -3.91 4.46
N ALA A 82 0.31 -2.71 4.80
CA ALA A 82 1.34 -2.55 5.84
C ALA A 82 0.85 -2.84 7.25
N THR A 83 -0.45 -2.65 7.55
CA THR A 83 -1.00 -2.73 8.91
C THR A 83 -1.95 -3.90 9.12
N GLY A 84 -2.53 -4.46 8.06
CA GLY A 84 -3.63 -5.43 8.14
C GLY A 84 -4.97 -4.80 8.60
N LEU A 85 -5.08 -3.47 8.60
CA LEU A 85 -6.27 -2.73 9.00
C LEU A 85 -6.95 -2.11 7.79
N TYR A 86 -8.27 -1.99 7.81
CA TYR A 86 -9.01 -1.20 6.83
C TYR A 86 -8.77 0.31 7.02
N PRO A 87 -8.99 1.15 5.98
CA PRO A 87 -8.90 2.61 6.07
C PRO A 87 -9.73 3.20 7.21
N ASP A 88 -10.85 2.58 7.51
CA ASP A 88 -11.74 2.92 8.62
C ASP A 88 -11.12 2.74 10.03
N HIS A 89 -10.01 2.01 10.12
CA HIS A 89 -9.28 1.76 11.37
C HIS A 89 -7.91 2.43 11.41
N HIS A 90 -7.21 2.49 10.29
CA HIS A 90 -5.90 3.13 10.26
C HIS A 90 -5.92 4.63 9.93
N GLY A 91 -7.06 5.18 9.46
CA GLY A 91 -7.30 6.61 9.32
C GLY A 91 -6.74 7.28 8.06
N LEU A 92 -6.06 6.58 7.16
CA LEU A 92 -5.81 7.03 5.79
C LEU A 92 -7.03 6.70 4.94
N VAL A 93 -8.04 7.55 5.01
CA VAL A 93 -9.36 7.28 4.44
C VAL A 93 -9.47 7.58 2.94
N ASN A 94 -8.51 8.31 2.37
CA ASN A 94 -8.41 8.60 0.93
C ASN A 94 -7.00 9.15 0.62
N ASN A 95 -6.67 9.36 -0.65
CA ASN A 95 -5.46 10.07 -1.08
C ASN A 95 -5.49 11.57 -0.73
N SER A 96 -6.69 12.15 -0.57
CA SER A 96 -6.90 13.51 -0.08
C SER A 96 -8.13 13.57 0.84
N PHE A 97 -7.97 14.07 2.06
CA PHE A 97 -9.05 14.17 3.05
C PHE A 97 -8.76 15.25 4.10
N TYR A 98 -9.81 15.71 4.76
CA TYR A 98 -9.69 16.54 5.96
C TYR A 98 -9.70 15.64 7.21
N ALA A 99 -8.65 15.75 8.00
CA ALA A 99 -8.54 15.06 9.28
C ALA A 99 -9.12 15.95 10.37
N SER A 100 -10.37 15.70 10.76
CA SER A 100 -11.10 16.49 11.75
C SER A 100 -10.48 16.43 13.15
N ASP A 101 -9.78 15.36 13.46
CA ASP A 101 -9.06 15.14 14.72
C ASP A 101 -7.74 15.93 14.81
N LEU A 102 -7.20 16.35 13.67
CA LEU A 102 -5.93 17.10 13.58
C LEU A 102 -6.15 18.54 13.10
N ASP A 103 -7.34 18.88 12.61
CA ASP A 103 -7.66 20.14 11.90
C ASP A 103 -6.70 20.41 10.73
N LEU A 104 -6.33 19.38 9.98
CA LEU A 104 -5.39 19.43 8.86
C LEU A 104 -5.97 18.74 7.62
N VAL A 105 -5.50 19.17 6.45
CA VAL A 105 -5.82 18.53 5.17
C VAL A 105 -4.66 17.65 4.74
N TYR A 106 -4.91 16.34 4.63
CA TYR A 106 -3.96 15.40 4.05
C TYR A 106 -4.06 15.42 2.52
N ARG A 107 -2.91 15.43 1.85
CA ARG A 107 -2.77 15.24 0.39
C ARG A 107 -1.49 14.48 0.12
N ILE A 108 -1.54 13.49 -0.78
CA ILE A 108 -0.36 12.68 -1.14
C ILE A 108 0.79 13.48 -1.73
N GLY A 109 0.48 14.61 -2.42
CA GLY A 109 1.49 15.53 -2.96
C GLY A 109 2.10 16.48 -1.91
N ASP A 110 1.59 16.51 -0.69
CA ASP A 110 2.13 17.37 0.38
C ASP A 110 3.10 16.57 1.25
N ARG A 111 4.38 16.77 1.03
CA ARG A 111 5.47 16.06 1.74
C ARG A 111 5.43 16.27 3.25
N THR A 112 4.96 17.43 3.73
CA THR A 112 4.81 17.70 5.16
C THR A 112 3.73 16.81 5.76
N MET A 113 2.60 16.65 5.08
CA MET A 113 1.51 15.78 5.53
C MET A 113 1.90 14.31 5.44
N VAL A 114 2.51 13.87 4.34
CA VAL A 114 2.95 12.48 4.14
C VAL A 114 3.98 12.05 5.19
N SER A 115 4.86 12.94 5.63
CA SER A 115 5.86 12.62 6.65
C SER A 115 5.38 12.81 8.10
N ASN A 116 4.13 13.24 8.32
CA ASN A 116 3.57 13.44 9.66
C ASN A 116 2.93 12.15 10.19
N GLY A 117 3.56 11.53 11.19
CA GLY A 117 3.10 10.29 11.82
C GLY A 117 1.70 10.33 12.43
N ALA A 118 1.17 11.53 12.75
CA ALA A 118 -0.16 11.69 13.35
C ALA A 118 -1.33 11.26 12.43
N PHE A 119 -1.10 11.21 11.11
CA PHE A 119 -2.12 10.73 10.16
C PHE A 119 -2.27 9.21 10.14
N TYR A 120 -1.26 8.47 10.61
CA TYR A 120 -1.11 7.03 10.42
C TYR A 120 -1.47 6.27 11.69
N GLY A 121 -2.70 5.74 11.75
CA GLY A 121 -3.14 4.86 12.84
C GLY A 121 -2.64 3.43 12.67
N GLY A 122 -2.78 2.63 13.73
CA GLY A 122 -2.33 1.24 13.73
C GLY A 122 -0.82 1.07 13.86
N GLU A 123 -0.33 -0.13 13.55
CA GLU A 123 1.08 -0.49 13.63
C GLU A 123 1.52 -1.13 12.31
N PRO A 124 2.32 -0.45 11.48
CA PRO A 124 2.79 -1.03 10.23
C PRO A 124 3.89 -2.08 10.47
N MET A 125 4.02 -3.03 9.53
CA MET A 125 4.89 -4.19 9.63
C MET A 125 6.36 -3.87 9.95
N TRP A 126 6.88 -2.73 9.53
CA TRP A 126 8.25 -2.31 9.87
C TRP A 126 8.41 -1.91 11.33
N VAL A 127 7.37 -1.34 11.94
CA VAL A 127 7.35 -1.03 13.38
C VAL A 127 7.31 -2.34 14.18
N THR A 128 6.45 -3.28 13.79
CA THR A 128 6.38 -4.62 14.38
C THR A 128 7.72 -5.34 14.28
N ALA A 129 8.36 -5.34 13.10
CA ALA A 129 9.69 -5.94 12.91
C ALA A 129 10.71 -5.34 13.87
N ARG A 130 10.77 -4.03 14.01
CA ARG A 130 11.69 -3.35 14.94
C ARG A 130 11.41 -3.68 16.40
N LYS A 131 10.14 -3.72 16.82
CA LYS A 131 9.76 -4.12 18.19
C LYS A 131 10.16 -5.56 18.49
N GLN A 132 10.24 -6.42 17.50
CA GLN A 132 10.71 -7.80 17.61
C GLN A 132 12.23 -7.96 17.45
N GLY A 133 12.98 -6.85 17.42
CA GLY A 133 14.44 -6.84 17.30
C GLY A 133 14.96 -7.17 15.89
N MET A 134 14.10 -7.12 14.87
CA MET A 134 14.47 -7.28 13.45
C MET A 134 14.66 -5.91 12.80
N LYS A 135 15.63 -5.81 11.89
CA LYS A 135 15.79 -4.64 11.04
C LYS A 135 14.81 -4.69 9.86
N SER A 136 14.37 -3.50 9.44
CA SER A 136 13.51 -3.32 8.27
C SER A 136 14.07 -2.28 7.31
N ALA A 137 13.74 -2.42 6.04
CA ALA A 137 14.08 -1.48 4.99
C ALA A 137 12.85 -1.16 4.16
N SER A 138 12.75 0.06 3.65
CA SER A 138 11.68 0.48 2.75
C SER A 138 12.21 1.34 1.62
N PHE A 139 11.96 0.91 0.39
CA PHE A 139 12.14 1.74 -0.79
C PHE A 139 10.74 2.16 -1.25
N TYR A 140 10.29 3.34 -0.75
CA TYR A 140 9.04 4.01 -1.11
C TYR A 140 7.75 3.25 -0.73
N TRP A 141 7.57 2.87 0.50
CA TRP A 141 6.26 2.40 0.94
C TRP A 141 5.48 3.50 1.67
N VAL A 142 4.16 3.57 1.44
CA VAL A 142 3.28 4.56 2.10
C VAL A 142 3.42 4.47 3.63
N GLY A 143 3.74 5.60 4.26
CA GLY A 143 3.96 5.72 5.70
C GLY A 143 5.38 5.42 6.16
N SER A 144 6.27 4.86 5.31
CA SER A 144 7.65 4.55 5.73
C SER A 144 8.51 5.77 6.03
N GLU A 145 8.13 6.94 5.52
CA GLU A 145 8.80 8.22 5.76
C GLU A 145 8.34 8.92 7.04
N ALA A 146 7.21 8.48 7.61
CA ALA A 146 6.63 9.04 8.82
C ALA A 146 7.10 8.30 10.08
N PRO A 147 7.37 9.00 11.19
CA PRO A 147 7.72 8.34 12.47
C PRO A 147 6.44 7.80 13.14
N ILE A 148 5.92 6.67 12.65
CA ILE A 148 4.72 6.04 13.19
C ILE A 148 5.07 5.37 14.52
N GLN A 149 4.33 5.71 15.58
CA GLN A 149 4.67 5.32 16.95
C GLN A 149 6.14 5.68 17.34
N GLY A 150 6.66 6.77 16.74
CA GLY A 150 8.04 7.22 16.94
C GLY A 150 9.10 6.42 16.18
N LEU A 151 8.72 5.47 15.33
CA LEU A 151 9.63 4.56 14.62
C LEU A 151 9.46 4.68 13.10
N LYS A 152 10.60 4.56 12.40
CA LYS A 152 10.69 4.39 10.94
C LYS A 152 11.41 3.07 10.64
N PRO A 153 11.39 2.56 9.41
CA PRO A 153 12.32 1.51 9.00
C PRO A 153 13.78 1.89 9.30
N ASP A 154 14.66 0.90 9.51
CA ASP A 154 16.09 1.19 9.76
C ASP A 154 16.77 1.78 8.53
N TYR A 155 16.34 1.35 7.35
CA TYR A 155 16.75 1.90 6.04
C TYR A 155 15.51 2.36 5.30
N TRP A 156 15.49 3.58 4.83
CA TRP A 156 14.35 4.13 4.07
C TRP A 156 14.81 5.22 3.11
N LYS A 157 13.98 5.52 2.13
CA LYS A 157 14.22 6.56 1.13
C LYS A 157 13.06 7.54 1.11
N VAL A 158 13.36 8.82 0.90
CA VAL A 158 12.35 9.83 0.55
C VAL A 158 11.89 9.56 -0.87
N PHE A 159 10.58 9.60 -1.09
CA PHE A 159 10.01 9.35 -2.41
C PHE A 159 10.51 10.37 -3.44
N ASP A 160 10.99 9.86 -4.56
CA ASP A 160 11.50 10.57 -5.71
C ASP A 160 11.23 9.70 -6.94
N ASP A 161 10.30 10.13 -7.79
CA ASP A 161 9.85 9.41 -8.99
C ASP A 161 10.91 9.44 -10.11
N GLU A 162 11.90 10.32 -10.04
CA GLU A 162 13.00 10.37 -11.00
C GLU A 162 14.05 9.25 -10.77
N VAL A 163 14.03 8.58 -9.61
CA VAL A 163 14.97 7.46 -9.34
C VAL A 163 14.63 6.26 -10.23
N PRO A 164 15.56 5.84 -11.12
CA PRO A 164 15.32 4.72 -12.02
C PRO A 164 14.94 3.42 -11.27
N PHE A 165 14.02 2.65 -11.82
CA PHE A 165 13.55 1.41 -11.21
C PHE A 165 14.67 0.37 -10.99
N GLY A 166 15.65 0.32 -11.89
CA GLY A 166 16.84 -0.52 -11.73
C GLY A 166 17.64 -0.17 -10.48
N ASP A 167 17.81 1.12 -10.18
CA ASP A 167 18.56 1.60 -9.01
C ASP A 167 17.84 1.23 -7.69
N ARG A 168 16.50 1.15 -7.73
CA ARG A 168 15.70 0.69 -6.59
C ARG A 168 15.97 -0.80 -6.33
N VAL A 169 15.97 -1.62 -7.38
CA VAL A 169 16.31 -3.05 -7.32
C VAL A 169 17.73 -3.25 -6.79
N ASP A 170 18.70 -2.54 -7.33
CA ASP A 170 20.10 -2.59 -6.90
C ASP A 170 20.27 -2.24 -5.43
N THR A 171 19.52 -1.22 -4.96
CA THR A 171 19.53 -0.82 -3.55
C THR A 171 18.98 -1.92 -2.64
N VAL A 172 17.88 -2.57 -3.03
CA VAL A 172 17.32 -3.72 -2.28
C VAL A 172 18.32 -4.86 -2.22
N LEU A 173 18.99 -5.21 -3.33
CA LEU A 173 20.01 -6.25 -3.36
C LEU A 173 21.23 -5.89 -2.49
N LYS A 174 21.65 -4.60 -2.46
CA LYS A 174 22.68 -4.11 -1.56
C LYS A 174 22.27 -4.28 -0.08
N TRP A 175 21.04 -3.94 0.29
CA TRP A 175 20.55 -4.14 1.65
C TRP A 175 20.52 -5.61 2.06
N LEU A 176 20.08 -6.49 1.17
CA LEU A 176 20.08 -7.94 1.40
C LEU A 176 21.49 -8.53 1.50
N SER A 177 22.50 -7.87 0.92
CA SER A 177 23.91 -8.30 0.94
C SER A 177 24.66 -7.82 2.19
N LEU A 178 24.06 -7.01 3.05
CA LEU A 178 24.68 -6.52 4.29
C LEU A 178 25.05 -7.69 5.22
N PRO A 179 26.05 -7.49 6.12
CA PRO A 179 26.34 -8.45 7.18
C PRO A 179 25.09 -8.79 8.00
N VAL A 180 24.98 -10.01 8.53
CA VAL A 180 23.77 -10.51 9.21
C VAL A 180 23.20 -9.57 10.27
N ASN A 181 24.06 -8.92 11.08
CA ASN A 181 23.64 -8.00 12.13
C ASN A 181 23.11 -6.65 11.59
N SER A 182 23.33 -6.34 10.33
CA SER A 182 22.88 -5.09 9.68
C SER A 182 21.82 -5.35 8.63
N ARG A 183 21.64 -6.60 8.21
CA ARG A 183 20.73 -7.00 7.14
C ARG A 183 19.26 -6.85 7.57
N PRO A 184 18.40 -6.17 6.79
CA PRO A 184 16.98 -6.12 7.08
C PRO A 184 16.31 -7.47 6.81
N HIS A 185 15.45 -7.90 7.74
CA HIS A 185 14.62 -9.10 7.59
C HIS A 185 13.33 -8.82 6.81
N LEU A 186 12.87 -7.57 6.85
CA LEU A 186 11.74 -7.09 6.07
C LEU A 186 12.23 -5.99 5.13
N VAL A 187 11.99 -6.17 3.84
CA VAL A 187 12.25 -5.16 2.82
C VAL A 187 10.96 -4.92 2.05
N THR A 188 10.53 -3.68 1.94
CA THR A 188 9.44 -3.25 1.06
C THR A 188 10.01 -2.48 -0.13
N LEU A 189 9.48 -2.74 -1.33
CA LEU A 189 9.86 -2.10 -2.58
C LEU A 189 8.61 -1.72 -3.36
N TYR A 190 8.53 -0.47 -3.79
CA TYR A 190 7.38 0.07 -4.50
C TYR A 190 7.79 0.63 -5.85
N PHE A 191 6.95 0.36 -6.84
CA PHE A 191 6.99 0.95 -8.17
C PHE A 191 5.63 1.60 -8.45
N GLU A 192 5.64 2.87 -8.82
CA GLU A 192 4.45 3.69 -9.11
C GLU A 192 3.79 3.35 -10.46
N GLU A 193 4.36 2.41 -11.20
CA GLU A 193 3.81 1.92 -12.46
C GLU A 193 3.25 0.49 -12.29
N PRO A 194 2.27 0.11 -13.11
CA PRO A 194 1.75 0.77 -14.33
C PRO A 194 0.62 1.78 -14.11
N ASP A 195 0.44 2.37 -12.93
CA ASP A 195 -0.65 3.29 -12.60
C ASP A 195 -0.66 4.52 -13.53
N ALA A 196 0.43 5.26 -13.57
CA ALA A 196 0.49 6.53 -14.33
C ALA A 196 0.28 6.32 -15.83
N VAL A 197 0.89 5.27 -16.41
CA VAL A 197 0.69 4.96 -17.84
C VAL A 197 -0.74 4.52 -18.11
N SER A 198 -1.35 3.74 -17.20
CA SER A 198 -2.72 3.24 -17.36
C SER A 198 -3.75 4.35 -17.24
N HIS A 199 -3.53 5.34 -16.38
CA HIS A 199 -4.33 6.56 -16.34
C HIS A 199 -4.29 7.32 -17.67
N SER A 200 -3.11 7.41 -18.30
CA SER A 200 -2.90 8.20 -19.51
C SER A 200 -3.41 7.53 -20.78
N TYR A 201 -3.22 6.22 -20.92
CA TYR A 201 -3.44 5.46 -22.16
C TYR A 201 -4.52 4.39 -22.04
N GLY A 202 -4.98 4.07 -20.83
CA GLY A 202 -5.92 3.00 -20.54
C GLY A 202 -5.25 1.66 -20.20
N PRO A 203 -5.95 0.81 -19.44
CA PRO A 203 -5.38 -0.42 -18.87
C PRO A 203 -4.96 -1.47 -19.91
N VAL A 204 -5.58 -1.48 -21.09
CA VAL A 204 -5.30 -2.49 -22.14
C VAL A 204 -4.49 -1.94 -23.31
N SER A 205 -3.95 -0.73 -23.17
CA SER A 205 -3.17 -0.09 -24.23
C SER A 205 -1.81 -0.77 -24.48
N PRO A 206 -1.22 -0.61 -25.67
CA PRO A 206 0.14 -1.05 -25.95
C PRO A 206 1.19 -0.42 -25.03
N GLU A 207 0.99 0.85 -24.63
CA GLU A 207 1.86 1.61 -23.73
C GLU A 207 1.86 0.99 -22.32
N THR A 208 0.70 0.69 -21.77
CA THR A 208 0.57 -0.02 -20.50
C THR A 208 1.22 -1.40 -20.59
N GLY A 209 0.99 -2.12 -21.69
CA GLY A 209 1.65 -3.41 -21.92
C GLY A 209 3.18 -3.33 -21.97
N ALA A 210 3.74 -2.26 -22.53
CA ALA A 210 5.20 -2.07 -22.55
C ALA A 210 5.77 -1.88 -21.14
N VAL A 211 5.10 -1.09 -20.32
CA VAL A 211 5.52 -0.86 -18.92
C VAL A 211 5.37 -2.12 -18.08
N VAL A 212 4.26 -2.85 -18.21
CA VAL A 212 4.04 -4.15 -17.53
C VAL A 212 5.17 -5.13 -17.83
N ARG A 213 5.57 -5.27 -19.10
CA ARG A 213 6.69 -6.16 -19.50
C ARG A 213 8.05 -5.67 -18.97
N SER A 214 8.24 -4.35 -18.87
CA SER A 214 9.45 -3.78 -18.27
C SER A 214 9.55 -4.12 -16.78
N LEU A 215 8.44 -3.97 -16.04
CA LEU A 215 8.38 -4.36 -14.63
C LEU A 215 8.59 -5.86 -14.43
N ASP A 216 8.01 -6.69 -15.26
CA ASP A 216 8.24 -8.14 -15.25
C ASP A 216 9.74 -8.47 -15.43
N SER A 217 10.41 -7.79 -16.36
CA SER A 217 11.86 -7.94 -16.59
C SER A 217 12.67 -7.52 -15.36
N LEU A 218 12.29 -6.43 -14.68
CA LEU A 218 12.94 -5.97 -13.46
C LEU A 218 12.76 -6.96 -12.30
N LEU A 219 11.59 -7.58 -12.17
CA LEU A 219 11.39 -8.68 -11.23
C LEU A 219 12.31 -9.86 -11.50
N GLY A 220 12.63 -10.13 -12.78
CA GLY A 220 13.64 -11.11 -13.19
C GLY A 220 15.04 -10.77 -12.69
N VAL A 221 15.43 -9.49 -12.77
CA VAL A 221 16.71 -8.99 -12.23
C VAL A 221 16.75 -9.16 -10.71
N LEU A 222 15.71 -8.70 -10.01
CA LEU A 222 15.62 -8.85 -8.55
C LEU A 222 15.71 -10.30 -8.10
N ARG A 223 14.93 -11.17 -8.73
CA ARG A 223 14.91 -12.60 -8.41
C ARG A 223 16.25 -13.27 -8.66
N THR A 224 16.91 -12.96 -9.76
CA THR A 224 18.25 -13.48 -10.09
C THR A 224 19.27 -13.00 -9.07
N GLY A 225 19.23 -11.72 -8.70
CA GLY A 225 20.07 -11.15 -7.64
C GLY A 225 19.86 -11.83 -6.29
N ILE A 226 18.60 -12.05 -5.89
CA ILE A 226 18.27 -12.81 -4.67
C ILE A 226 18.82 -14.23 -4.73
N ALA A 227 18.67 -14.94 -5.85
CA ALA A 227 19.15 -16.31 -6.01
C ALA A 227 20.67 -16.43 -5.89
N GLY A 228 21.41 -15.36 -6.18
CA GLY A 228 22.88 -15.30 -6.03
C GLY A 228 23.36 -15.08 -4.59
N LEU A 229 22.45 -14.81 -3.63
CA LEU A 229 22.85 -14.57 -2.24
C LEU A 229 23.08 -15.88 -1.47
N PRO A 230 24.06 -15.92 -0.53
CA PRO A 230 24.35 -17.13 0.24
C PRO A 230 23.18 -17.66 1.07
N HIS A 231 22.22 -16.80 1.40
CA HIS A 231 21.03 -17.09 2.21
C HIS A 231 19.73 -17.03 1.39
N ALA A 232 19.83 -17.16 0.06
CA ALA A 232 18.67 -17.11 -0.85
C ALA A 232 17.52 -18.03 -0.44
N GLY A 233 17.81 -19.23 0.09
CA GLY A 233 16.80 -20.19 0.54
C GLY A 233 15.95 -19.72 1.74
N ASN A 234 16.37 -18.66 2.44
CA ASN A 234 15.64 -18.07 3.56
C ASN A 234 14.88 -16.79 3.16
N ILE A 235 14.96 -16.36 1.89
CA ILE A 235 14.28 -15.15 1.40
C ILE A 235 12.96 -15.53 0.73
N ASN A 236 11.88 -14.95 1.22
CA ASN A 236 10.56 -15.03 0.61
C ASN A 236 10.34 -13.77 -0.22
N LEU A 237 10.18 -13.92 -1.53
CA LEU A 237 9.78 -12.85 -2.43
C LEU A 237 8.27 -12.87 -2.60
N ILE A 238 7.60 -11.78 -2.26
CA ILE A 238 6.16 -11.58 -2.42
C ILE A 238 5.95 -10.41 -3.37
N VAL A 239 5.19 -10.63 -4.43
CA VAL A 239 4.81 -9.58 -5.39
C VAL A 239 3.30 -9.41 -5.32
N LEU A 240 2.84 -8.18 -5.22
CA LEU A 240 1.42 -7.82 -5.16
C LEU A 240 1.16 -6.46 -5.81
N SER A 241 -0.09 -6.08 -5.87
CA SER A 241 -0.56 -4.74 -6.21
C SER A 241 -1.52 -4.25 -5.14
N ASP A 242 -1.63 -2.96 -4.99
CA ASP A 242 -2.55 -2.28 -4.08
C ASP A 242 -3.97 -2.17 -4.63
N HIS A 243 -4.13 -2.03 -5.95
CA HIS A 243 -5.40 -2.03 -6.67
C HIS A 243 -5.20 -2.39 -8.15
N GLY A 244 -6.28 -2.39 -8.90
CA GLY A 244 -6.26 -2.50 -10.35
C GLY A 244 -6.56 -1.16 -11.03
N MET A 245 -7.01 -1.25 -12.29
CA MET A 245 -7.35 -0.12 -13.14
C MET A 245 -8.55 -0.48 -14.01
N THR A 246 -9.53 0.42 -14.16
CA THR A 246 -10.63 0.25 -15.09
C THR A 246 -10.55 1.29 -16.22
N GLU A 247 -11.04 0.93 -17.38
CA GLU A 247 -11.18 1.86 -18.49
C GLU A 247 -12.28 2.87 -18.19
N VAL A 248 -12.03 4.14 -18.49
CA VAL A 248 -13.02 5.22 -18.36
C VAL A 248 -13.29 5.84 -19.72
N ASP A 249 -14.53 6.30 -19.92
CA ASP A 249 -15.04 6.83 -21.18
C ASP A 249 -15.38 8.31 -21.04
N ASP A 250 -14.88 9.14 -21.94
CA ASP A 250 -15.10 10.59 -21.96
C ASP A 250 -16.61 10.96 -22.06
N SER A 251 -17.47 10.04 -22.55
CA SER A 251 -18.92 10.22 -22.57
C SER A 251 -19.61 9.97 -21.22
N ARG A 252 -18.90 9.37 -20.26
CA ARG A 252 -19.40 9.00 -18.93
C ARG A 252 -18.82 9.91 -17.85
N TYR A 253 -19.06 11.21 -18.01
CA TYR A 253 -18.54 12.23 -17.12
C TYR A 253 -19.67 12.99 -16.42
N ASN A 254 -19.61 13.10 -15.09
CA ASN A 254 -20.49 13.94 -14.29
C ASN A 254 -19.69 15.03 -13.60
N TYR A 255 -20.25 16.23 -13.57
CA TYR A 255 -19.69 17.35 -12.81
C TYR A 255 -20.58 17.63 -11.58
N ILE A 256 -20.02 17.41 -10.42
CA ILE A 256 -20.74 17.48 -9.15
C ILE A 256 -21.44 18.82 -8.98
N PHE A 257 -20.77 19.92 -9.31
CA PHE A 257 -21.31 21.27 -9.13
C PHE A 257 -22.21 21.77 -10.28
N ASP A 258 -22.46 20.96 -11.29
CA ASP A 258 -23.49 21.31 -12.29
C ASP A 258 -24.90 21.18 -11.72
N THR A 259 -25.10 20.28 -10.77
CA THR A 259 -26.40 20.04 -10.12
C THR A 259 -26.40 20.39 -8.63
N LEU A 260 -25.25 20.34 -7.98
CA LEU A 260 -25.12 20.66 -6.55
C LEU A 260 -24.65 22.10 -6.35
N PRO A 261 -25.49 23.01 -5.79
CA PRO A 261 -25.06 24.36 -5.47
C PRO A 261 -23.91 24.35 -4.45
N GLN A 262 -22.80 25.00 -4.77
CA GLN A 262 -21.63 25.09 -3.87
C GLN A 262 -21.98 25.65 -2.47
N ALA A 263 -22.97 26.55 -2.39
CA ALA A 263 -23.44 27.11 -1.11
C ALA A 263 -24.05 26.08 -0.15
N MET A 264 -24.32 24.84 -0.61
CA MET A 264 -24.78 23.75 0.25
C MET A 264 -23.65 22.94 0.85
N VAL A 265 -22.42 23.10 0.34
CA VAL A 265 -21.25 22.29 0.69
C VAL A 265 -20.27 23.11 1.52
N LYS A 266 -19.98 22.63 2.71
CA LYS A 266 -18.98 23.21 3.60
C LYS A 266 -17.56 22.78 3.19
N ARG A 267 -17.38 21.49 2.87
CA ARG A 267 -16.11 20.91 2.38
C ARG A 267 -16.37 19.78 1.40
N ILE A 268 -15.46 19.61 0.45
CA ILE A 268 -15.40 18.43 -0.42
C ILE A 268 -13.94 18.06 -0.63
N TYR A 269 -13.63 16.80 -0.43
CA TYR A 269 -12.27 16.23 -0.59
C TYR A 269 -12.35 14.88 -1.30
N GLY A 270 -11.22 14.42 -1.81
CA GLY A 270 -11.11 13.17 -2.52
C GLY A 270 -10.70 13.40 -3.97
N GLY A 271 -11.24 12.59 -4.84
CA GLY A 271 -11.03 12.59 -6.29
C GLY A 271 -11.80 11.44 -6.90
N ASN A 272 -12.00 11.49 -8.22
CA ASN A 272 -12.67 10.39 -8.90
C ASN A 272 -12.10 9.03 -8.44
N PRO A 273 -12.93 8.03 -8.23
CA PRO A 273 -14.39 8.02 -8.24
C PRO A 273 -15.01 8.30 -6.85
N VAL A 274 -14.21 8.57 -5.81
CA VAL A 274 -14.71 8.69 -4.43
C VAL A 274 -14.51 10.09 -3.88
N TRP A 275 -15.63 10.80 -3.63
CA TRP A 275 -15.65 12.11 -3.03
C TRP A 275 -16.28 12.08 -1.64
N ALA A 276 -15.66 12.77 -0.72
CA ALA A 276 -16.10 12.97 0.64
C ALA A 276 -16.72 14.37 0.76
N VAL A 277 -18.00 14.45 1.04
CA VAL A 277 -18.78 15.71 1.05
C VAL A 277 -19.28 16.00 2.46
N GLU A 278 -18.89 17.15 2.97
CA GLU A 278 -19.43 17.73 4.22
C GLU A 278 -20.42 18.84 3.86
N PRO A 279 -21.72 18.62 4.04
CA PRO A 279 -22.74 19.65 3.80
C PRO A 279 -22.73 20.72 4.89
N HIS A 280 -23.30 21.88 4.60
CA HIS A 280 -23.68 22.83 5.66
C HIS A 280 -24.79 22.23 6.52
N GLU A 281 -24.91 22.70 7.78
CA GLU A 281 -25.93 22.27 8.73
C GLU A 281 -27.33 22.32 8.12
N GLY A 282 -28.10 21.25 8.29
CA GLY A 282 -29.44 21.09 7.75
C GLY A 282 -29.53 20.89 6.24
N LYS A 283 -28.40 20.69 5.52
CA LYS A 283 -28.41 20.49 4.06
C LYS A 283 -28.16 19.04 3.63
N LYS A 284 -27.87 18.11 4.56
CA LYS A 284 -27.52 16.73 4.27
C LYS A 284 -28.51 16.05 3.31
N ASP A 285 -29.80 16.06 3.63
CA ASP A 285 -30.81 15.37 2.82
C ASP A 285 -30.96 15.99 1.43
N SER A 286 -30.89 17.33 1.34
CA SER A 286 -30.94 18.02 0.05
C SER A 286 -29.74 17.73 -0.81
N VAL A 287 -28.52 17.67 -0.23
CA VAL A 287 -27.30 17.31 -0.93
C VAL A 287 -27.38 15.86 -1.44
N LEU A 288 -27.81 14.91 -0.60
CA LEU A 288 -28.01 13.51 -0.99
C LEU A 288 -29.01 13.38 -2.15
N LEU A 289 -30.14 14.10 -2.08
CA LEU A 289 -31.16 14.09 -3.13
C LEU A 289 -30.58 14.58 -4.47
N LEU A 290 -29.88 15.71 -4.46
CA LEU A 290 -29.32 16.31 -5.67
C LEU A 290 -28.22 15.44 -6.29
N LEU A 291 -27.33 14.87 -5.47
CA LEU A 291 -26.26 13.98 -5.96
C LEU A 291 -26.84 12.69 -6.55
N ASN A 292 -27.86 12.10 -5.90
CA ASN A 292 -28.50 10.87 -6.39
C ASN A 292 -29.47 11.08 -7.56
N ALA A 293 -29.75 12.33 -7.96
CA ALA A 293 -30.48 12.62 -9.19
C ALA A 293 -29.62 12.48 -10.45
N GLN A 294 -28.29 12.36 -10.33
CA GLN A 294 -27.37 12.15 -11.42
C GLN A 294 -27.16 10.65 -11.68
N SER A 295 -27.09 10.24 -12.95
CA SER A 295 -26.73 8.86 -13.34
C SER A 295 -25.22 8.64 -13.18
N GLY A 296 -24.79 7.37 -13.07
CA GLY A 296 -23.38 6.99 -13.07
C GLY A 296 -22.63 7.30 -11.78
N MET A 297 -23.34 7.64 -10.72
CA MET A 297 -22.75 7.79 -9.39
C MET A 297 -23.82 7.62 -8.30
N LYS A 298 -23.39 7.30 -7.10
CA LYS A 298 -24.25 7.13 -5.93
C LYS A 298 -23.68 7.83 -4.70
N ALA A 299 -24.49 8.64 -4.07
CA ALA A 299 -24.18 9.29 -2.80
C ALA A 299 -24.83 8.52 -1.65
N TYR A 300 -24.04 8.21 -0.64
CA TYR A 300 -24.47 7.55 0.58
C TYR A 300 -24.34 8.51 1.77
N ALA A 301 -25.32 8.50 2.65
CA ALA A 301 -25.03 8.94 4.02
C ALA A 301 -24.00 7.95 4.61
N ARG A 302 -23.04 8.46 5.37
CA ARG A 302 -21.91 7.67 5.92
C ARG A 302 -22.39 6.40 6.64
N GLU A 303 -23.45 6.52 7.43
CA GLU A 303 -24.08 5.43 8.18
C GLU A 303 -24.81 4.39 7.31
N ASN A 304 -25.02 4.69 6.03
CA ASN A 304 -25.74 3.84 5.07
C ASN A 304 -24.81 3.27 3.97
N LEU A 305 -23.50 3.41 4.14
CA LEU A 305 -22.54 2.76 3.22
C LEU A 305 -22.70 1.24 3.23
N PRO A 306 -22.55 0.56 2.10
CA PRO A 306 -22.60 -0.90 2.05
C PRO A 306 -21.62 -1.54 3.03
N ALA A 307 -22.09 -2.50 3.82
CA ALA A 307 -21.29 -3.12 4.88
C ALA A 307 -20.00 -3.81 4.36
N HIS A 308 -20.03 -4.32 3.12
CA HIS A 308 -18.87 -4.99 2.52
C HIS A 308 -17.68 -4.06 2.28
N LEU A 309 -17.91 -2.73 2.22
CA LEU A 309 -16.84 -1.74 2.04
C LEU A 309 -15.95 -1.60 3.29
N ASN A 310 -16.42 -2.04 4.46
CA ASN A 310 -15.72 -1.83 5.73
C ASN A 310 -15.24 -0.38 5.91
N TYR A 311 -16.15 0.57 5.62
CA TYR A 311 -15.85 2.00 5.53
C TYR A 311 -17.04 2.82 6.01
N GLY A 312 -16.80 3.87 6.82
CA GLY A 312 -17.86 4.78 7.27
C GLY A 312 -17.86 5.11 8.77
N THR A 313 -17.03 4.47 9.60
CA THR A 313 -17.02 4.73 11.05
C THR A 313 -15.93 5.71 11.49
N HIS A 314 -14.83 5.82 10.74
CA HIS A 314 -13.74 6.72 11.10
C HIS A 314 -14.17 8.20 11.07
N PRO A 315 -13.81 9.03 12.08
CA PRO A 315 -14.23 10.45 12.16
C PRO A 315 -13.72 11.32 11.00
N ARG A 316 -12.69 10.90 10.27
CA ARG A 316 -12.18 11.59 9.07
C ARG A 316 -13.05 11.37 7.83
N ILE A 317 -14.03 10.46 7.89
CA ILE A 317 -15.00 10.24 6.82
C ILE A 317 -16.19 11.17 7.08
N PRO A 318 -16.51 12.12 6.18
CA PRO A 318 -17.59 13.07 6.40
C PRO A 318 -18.97 12.43 6.24
N GLU A 319 -20.03 13.25 6.40
CA GLU A 319 -21.42 12.79 6.44
C GLU A 319 -21.91 12.13 5.15
N ILE A 320 -21.32 12.49 4.00
CA ILE A 320 -21.71 11.95 2.70
C ILE A 320 -20.48 11.45 1.97
N VAL A 321 -20.58 10.25 1.42
CA VAL A 321 -19.59 9.64 0.51
C VAL A 321 -20.26 9.44 -0.84
N LEU A 322 -19.71 10.07 -1.87
CA LEU A 322 -20.11 9.91 -3.26
C LEU A 322 -19.16 8.93 -3.96
N VAL A 323 -19.72 7.96 -4.64
CA VAL A 323 -18.97 6.94 -5.41
C VAL A 323 -19.48 6.95 -6.85
N ALA A 324 -18.60 7.11 -7.82
CA ALA A 324 -18.95 6.93 -9.23
C ALA A 324 -19.07 5.44 -9.57
N ASP A 325 -19.94 5.11 -10.51
CA ASP A 325 -20.05 3.75 -11.04
C ASP A 325 -18.80 3.38 -11.85
N PRO A 326 -18.41 2.10 -11.93
CA PRO A 326 -17.24 1.68 -12.71
C PRO A 326 -17.30 2.19 -14.16
N GLY A 327 -16.20 2.80 -14.62
CA GLY A 327 -16.08 3.43 -15.91
C GLY A 327 -16.69 4.84 -16.04
N TRP A 328 -17.28 5.37 -14.98
CA TRP A 328 -17.71 6.77 -14.89
C TRP A 328 -16.70 7.64 -14.19
N THR A 329 -16.65 8.90 -14.56
CA THR A 329 -15.85 9.92 -13.88
C THR A 329 -16.75 10.95 -13.19
N ALA A 330 -16.52 11.18 -11.90
CA ALA A 330 -17.14 12.27 -11.16
C ALA A 330 -16.10 13.36 -10.89
N GLY A 331 -16.20 14.48 -11.59
CA GLY A 331 -15.35 15.67 -11.41
C GLY A 331 -16.07 16.78 -10.64
N LEU A 332 -15.31 17.73 -10.11
CA LEU A 332 -15.94 18.92 -9.49
C LEU A 332 -16.53 19.87 -10.54
N ARG A 333 -15.76 20.11 -11.60
CA ARG A 333 -16.11 20.99 -12.74
C ARG A 333 -15.42 20.49 -14.00
N ALA A 334 -15.94 20.91 -15.15
CA ALA A 334 -15.30 20.65 -16.43
C ALA A 334 -13.87 21.27 -16.47
N GLU A 335 -12.89 20.41 -16.74
CA GLU A 335 -11.51 20.84 -17.03
C GLU A 335 -11.21 20.46 -18.48
N PRO A 336 -11.17 21.44 -19.42
CA PRO A 336 -10.92 21.14 -20.83
C PRO A 336 -9.60 20.40 -21.05
N GLY A 337 -9.65 19.30 -21.79
CA GLY A 337 -8.47 18.53 -22.23
C GLY A 337 -7.82 17.62 -21.18
N ARG A 338 -8.44 17.43 -20.03
CA ARG A 338 -7.92 16.58 -18.95
C ARG A 338 -8.80 15.37 -18.70
N TYR A 339 -8.76 14.42 -19.65
CA TYR A 339 -9.50 13.17 -19.55
C TYR A 339 -8.54 12.01 -19.33
N SER A 340 -8.72 11.29 -18.24
CA SER A 340 -8.05 10.03 -17.99
C SER A 340 -8.65 8.94 -18.90
N LYS A 341 -7.84 7.96 -19.31
CA LYS A 341 -8.30 6.76 -20.04
C LYS A 341 -8.45 5.56 -19.14
N GLY A 342 -7.92 5.64 -17.94
CA GLY A 342 -8.11 4.67 -16.87
C GLY A 342 -8.25 5.36 -15.54
N ASP A 343 -8.99 4.75 -14.61
CA ASP A 343 -9.08 5.20 -13.21
C ASP A 343 -9.35 4.02 -12.28
N HIS A 344 -9.19 4.25 -11.00
CA HIS A 344 -9.36 3.27 -9.94
C HIS A 344 -9.94 3.94 -8.69
N GLY A 345 -10.44 3.15 -7.74
CA GLY A 345 -11.07 3.68 -6.52
C GLY A 345 -12.52 3.24 -6.37
N TYR A 346 -13.08 2.59 -7.38
CA TYR A 346 -14.47 2.12 -7.41
C TYR A 346 -14.75 1.02 -6.38
N ASP A 347 -16.08 0.76 -6.15
CA ASP A 347 -16.57 -0.41 -5.39
C ASP A 347 -16.41 -1.71 -6.18
#